data_806a3d0df11318623247e47778f68f73
#
_entry.id   806a3d0df11318623247e47778f68f73
#
_cell.length_a   1.000
_cell.length_b   1.000
_cell.length_c   1.000
_cell.angle_alpha   90.00
_cell.angle_beta   90.00
_cell.angle_gamma   90.00
#
_symmetry.space_group_name_H-M   'P 1'
#
loop_
_entity.id
_entity.type
_entity.pdbx_description
1 polymer ?
#
loop_
_entity_poly.entity_id
_entity_poly.type
_entity_poly.pdbx_seq_one_letter_code
_entity_poly.pdbx_strand_id
1 'polypeptide(L)'
;MQLELSAEDAAFREEMRTFFTTQVPQDVRDAVAERRELTKDQVVRSQQALNAAGLAVPHWPEEWGGRGWSQLRRHIWHEEMQRACVPPPLAFNASMVGPVIATFGSQEQKERFLAKTANLDIWWSQGFSEPDAGSDLASLRTAAVRDGDEFVVNGQKTWTTLGQHGDWIFCLVRTDPDVKKQLGISFLLIDMKSPGVTVRPIELIDGGHEVNEVWFEDVRVPAENLVGELNKGWDYAKFLLGNERVGVAPVGSTKRVLAQAKEYARSVDLLDDPLTAARIAELENELLALELTALRVVAHSSDGKPHPASSVLKLKGTELQQAVSELIVDLAGPASLASGADKDSDLPGWTRRATPVYLNLRKASIYGGSNEIQRQIIAKTILGL
;
A
#
# COMPACT_ATOMS: atom_id res chain seq x y z
N MET A 1 30.15 -6.26 -3.77
CA MET A 1 28.88 -5.63 -4.16
C MET A 1 29.24 -4.30 -4.77
N GLN A 2 28.94 -4.07 -6.03
CA GLN A 2 29.19 -2.79 -6.67
C GLN A 2 28.09 -1.83 -6.22
N LEU A 3 28.46 -0.78 -5.46
CA LEU A 3 27.53 0.22 -4.92
C LEU A 3 27.27 1.37 -5.91
N GLU A 4 28.05 1.42 -7.00
CA GLU A 4 27.89 2.44 -8.03
C GLU A 4 26.94 1.94 -9.14
N LEU A 5 26.05 2.82 -9.56
CA LEU A 5 25.18 2.56 -10.71
C LEU A 5 25.99 2.55 -12.00
N SER A 6 25.56 1.75 -12.96
CA SER A 6 26.04 1.90 -14.33
C SER A 6 25.70 3.31 -14.88
N ALA A 7 26.42 3.77 -15.91
CA ALA A 7 26.11 5.06 -16.54
C ALA A 7 24.66 5.10 -17.07
N GLU A 8 24.16 3.97 -17.58
CA GLU A 8 22.77 3.83 -18.07
C GLU A 8 21.74 3.96 -16.94
N ASP A 9 21.97 3.29 -15.78
CA ASP A 9 21.05 3.37 -14.66
C ASP A 9 21.14 4.72 -13.93
N ALA A 10 22.31 5.39 -13.97
CA ALA A 10 22.46 6.76 -13.50
C ALA A 10 21.67 7.76 -14.38
N ALA A 11 21.73 7.60 -15.70
CA ALA A 11 20.92 8.41 -16.62
C ALA A 11 19.41 8.16 -16.41
N PHE A 12 19.01 6.89 -16.25
CA PHE A 12 17.63 6.55 -15.94
C PHE A 12 17.15 7.16 -14.61
N ARG A 13 18.00 7.19 -13.58
CA ARG A 13 17.69 7.86 -12.32
C ARG A 13 17.42 9.36 -12.52
N GLU A 14 18.24 10.03 -13.32
CA GLU A 14 18.06 11.46 -13.58
C GLU A 14 16.80 11.74 -14.42
N GLU A 15 16.47 10.87 -15.37
CA GLU A 15 15.22 10.91 -16.12
C GLU A 15 14.00 10.82 -15.18
N MET A 16 13.98 9.84 -14.27
CA MET A 16 12.90 9.68 -13.28
C MET A 16 12.79 10.88 -12.35
N ARG A 17 13.92 11.38 -11.86
CA ARG A 17 13.96 12.59 -11.01
C ARG A 17 13.36 13.79 -11.73
N THR A 18 13.77 14.04 -12.96
CA THR A 18 13.28 15.16 -13.77
C THR A 18 11.76 15.02 -13.98
N PHE A 19 11.30 13.84 -14.39
CA PHE A 19 9.87 13.60 -14.58
C PHE A 19 9.06 13.87 -13.32
N PHE A 20 9.42 13.27 -12.20
CA PHE A 20 8.66 13.39 -10.94
C PHE A 20 8.65 14.81 -10.40
N THR A 21 9.71 15.58 -10.61
CA THR A 21 9.79 16.97 -10.13
C THR A 21 9.09 17.98 -11.04
N THR A 22 8.87 17.65 -12.33
CA THR A 22 8.33 18.60 -13.31
C THR A 22 6.97 18.26 -13.88
N GLN A 23 6.61 16.97 -13.97
CA GLN A 23 5.38 16.52 -14.65
C GLN A 23 4.23 16.16 -13.70
N VAL A 24 4.53 15.84 -12.44
CA VAL A 24 3.49 15.58 -11.44
C VAL A 24 3.02 16.93 -10.86
N PRO A 25 1.69 17.16 -10.70
CA PRO A 25 1.18 18.43 -10.20
C PRO A 25 1.81 18.88 -8.88
N GLN A 26 2.18 20.16 -8.80
CA GLN A 26 2.89 20.74 -7.66
C GLN A 26 2.06 20.64 -6.37
N ASP A 27 0.74 20.92 -6.44
CA ASP A 27 -0.16 20.86 -5.27
C ASP A 27 -0.27 19.46 -4.67
N VAL A 28 -0.10 18.42 -5.48
CA VAL A 28 -0.03 17.02 -5.01
C VAL A 28 1.27 16.77 -4.26
N ARG A 29 2.40 17.21 -4.84
CA ARG A 29 3.72 17.04 -4.22
C ARG A 29 3.84 17.83 -2.92
N ASP A 30 3.28 19.05 -2.86
CA ASP A 30 3.23 19.87 -1.65
C ASP A 30 2.39 19.19 -0.55
N ALA A 31 1.25 18.61 -0.91
CA ALA A 31 0.42 17.88 0.05
C ALA A 31 1.17 16.69 0.67
N VAL A 32 1.92 15.92 -0.14
CA VAL A 32 2.76 14.80 0.36
C VAL A 32 3.93 15.32 1.20
N ALA A 33 4.59 16.40 0.78
CA ALA A 33 5.70 17.00 1.52
C ALA A 33 5.26 17.49 2.91
N GLU A 34 4.09 18.11 2.97
CA GLU A 34 3.48 18.61 4.21
C GLU A 34 2.73 17.54 5.01
N ARG A 35 2.73 16.29 4.54
CA ARG A 35 2.02 15.16 5.19
C ARG A 35 0.51 15.44 5.35
N ARG A 36 -0.09 16.17 4.40
CA ARG A 36 -1.54 16.37 4.31
C ARG A 36 -2.19 15.16 3.65
N GLU A 37 -3.42 14.88 4.03
CA GLU A 37 -4.25 13.90 3.33
C GLU A 37 -4.51 14.37 1.89
N LEU A 38 -4.39 13.44 0.94
CA LEU A 38 -4.67 13.71 -0.45
C LEU A 38 -6.17 13.59 -0.73
N THR A 39 -6.71 14.53 -1.47
CA THR A 39 -8.07 14.40 -1.99
C THR A 39 -8.13 13.33 -3.09
N LYS A 40 -9.34 12.79 -3.35
CA LYS A 40 -9.56 11.85 -4.48
C LYS A 40 -9.04 12.42 -5.80
N ASP A 41 -9.32 13.70 -6.08
CA ASP A 41 -8.85 14.39 -7.29
C ASP A 41 -7.32 14.44 -7.39
N GLN A 42 -6.63 14.75 -6.30
CA GLN A 42 -5.17 14.76 -6.27
C GLN A 42 -4.56 13.39 -6.56
N VAL A 43 -5.13 12.32 -6.00
CA VAL A 43 -4.68 10.94 -6.26
C VAL A 43 -4.90 10.58 -7.73
N VAL A 44 -6.08 10.89 -8.28
CA VAL A 44 -6.41 10.62 -9.69
C VAL A 44 -5.48 11.37 -10.64
N ARG A 45 -5.32 12.69 -10.46
CA ARG A 45 -4.44 13.52 -11.32
C ARG A 45 -2.98 13.05 -11.27
N SER A 46 -2.50 12.67 -10.10
CA SER A 46 -1.14 12.11 -9.95
C SER A 46 -0.98 10.83 -10.75
N GLN A 47 -1.89 9.87 -10.59
CA GLN A 47 -1.79 8.58 -11.28
C GLN A 47 -1.97 8.72 -12.79
N GLN A 48 -2.86 9.61 -13.25
CA GLN A 48 -3.04 9.90 -14.67
C GLN A 48 -1.79 10.51 -15.29
N ALA A 49 -1.11 11.43 -14.60
CA ALA A 49 0.18 11.96 -15.05
C ALA A 49 1.25 10.85 -15.18
N LEU A 50 1.31 9.95 -14.21
CA LEU A 50 2.20 8.77 -14.28
C LEU A 50 1.81 7.85 -15.44
N ASN A 51 0.51 7.58 -15.63
CA ASN A 51 0.03 6.67 -16.67
C ASN A 51 0.27 7.21 -18.08
N ALA A 52 0.09 8.51 -18.29
CA ALA A 52 0.38 9.17 -19.57
C ALA A 52 1.85 9.01 -20.01
N ALA A 53 2.78 8.89 -19.05
CA ALA A 53 4.19 8.59 -19.30
C ALA A 53 4.51 7.09 -19.27
N GLY A 54 3.53 6.20 -19.03
CA GLY A 54 3.71 4.78 -18.85
C GLY A 54 4.45 4.40 -17.57
N LEU A 55 4.34 5.22 -16.53
CA LEU A 55 5.01 5.08 -15.24
C LEU A 55 4.08 4.64 -14.11
N ALA A 56 2.77 4.45 -14.36
CA ALA A 56 1.83 4.04 -13.32
C ALA A 56 1.96 2.56 -12.93
N VAL A 57 2.20 1.69 -13.91
CA VAL A 57 2.19 0.24 -13.71
C VAL A 57 3.41 -0.46 -14.35
N PRO A 58 4.65 0.01 -14.10
CA PRO A 58 5.84 -0.47 -14.82
C PRO A 58 6.17 -1.94 -14.57
N HIS A 59 5.57 -2.57 -13.57
CA HIS A 59 5.76 -3.97 -13.20
C HIS A 59 4.73 -4.92 -13.82
N TRP A 60 3.75 -4.41 -14.57
CA TRP A 60 2.80 -5.24 -15.29
C TRP A 60 3.42 -5.86 -16.55
N PRO A 61 2.75 -6.85 -17.19
CA PRO A 61 3.11 -7.29 -18.53
C PRO A 61 3.15 -6.11 -19.52
N GLU A 62 4.10 -6.11 -20.44
CA GLU A 62 4.29 -4.99 -21.39
C GLU A 62 3.05 -4.73 -22.24
N GLU A 63 2.34 -5.77 -22.64
CA GLU A 63 1.07 -5.71 -23.36
C GLU A 63 -0.04 -4.95 -22.62
N TRP A 64 0.09 -4.82 -21.29
CA TRP A 64 -0.86 -4.13 -20.42
C TRP A 64 -0.29 -2.85 -19.78
N GLY A 65 0.76 -2.29 -20.35
CA GLY A 65 1.35 -1.03 -19.90
C GLY A 65 2.58 -1.14 -19.02
N GLY A 66 3.10 -2.36 -18.83
CA GLY A 66 4.37 -2.58 -18.15
C GLY A 66 5.58 -2.12 -18.96
N ARG A 67 6.77 -2.13 -18.34
CA ARG A 67 8.00 -1.62 -18.95
C ARG A 67 9.10 -2.66 -19.07
N GLY A 68 8.90 -3.90 -18.64
CA GLY A 68 9.95 -4.93 -18.67
C GLY A 68 11.21 -4.59 -17.86
N TRP A 69 11.13 -3.61 -16.94
CA TRP A 69 12.30 -3.12 -16.20
C TRP A 69 12.89 -4.17 -15.27
N SER A 70 14.22 -4.13 -15.14
CA SER A 70 14.93 -4.86 -14.10
C SER A 70 14.44 -4.44 -12.70
N GLN A 71 14.67 -5.29 -11.70
CA GLN A 71 14.35 -4.97 -10.31
C GLN A 71 15.07 -3.71 -9.82
N LEU A 72 16.31 -3.47 -10.30
CA LEU A 72 17.07 -2.27 -9.97
C LEU A 72 16.39 -1.01 -10.51
N ARG A 73 15.93 -1.00 -11.76
CA ARG A 73 15.21 0.14 -12.35
C ARG A 73 13.87 0.40 -11.65
N ARG A 74 13.14 -0.65 -11.26
CA ARG A 74 11.92 -0.52 -10.43
C ARG A 74 12.24 0.11 -9.08
N HIS A 75 13.34 -0.27 -8.46
CA HIS A 75 13.80 0.31 -7.20
C HIS A 75 14.15 1.80 -7.37
N ILE A 76 14.92 2.16 -8.41
CA ILE A 76 15.27 3.56 -8.73
C ILE A 76 14.00 4.40 -8.96
N TRP A 77 13.07 3.89 -9.78
CA TRP A 77 11.79 4.55 -10.04
C TRP A 77 11.02 4.84 -8.74
N HIS A 78 10.92 3.85 -7.86
CA HIS A 78 10.21 3.98 -6.59
C HIS A 78 10.91 4.94 -5.63
N GLU A 79 12.25 4.89 -5.54
CA GLU A 79 13.05 5.78 -4.69
C GLU A 79 12.92 7.25 -5.14
N GLU A 80 13.10 7.54 -6.43
CA GLU A 80 13.01 8.90 -6.95
C GLU A 80 11.58 9.46 -6.86
N MET A 81 10.55 8.63 -7.05
CA MET A 81 9.16 9.01 -6.82
C MET A 81 8.94 9.45 -5.36
N GLN A 82 9.41 8.66 -4.40
CA GLN A 82 9.28 8.99 -2.97
C GLN A 82 10.06 10.26 -2.58
N ARG A 83 11.27 10.43 -3.15
CA ARG A 83 12.10 11.63 -2.92
C ARG A 83 11.43 12.90 -3.44
N ALA A 84 10.79 12.82 -4.60
CA ALA A 84 10.08 13.93 -5.23
C ALA A 84 8.72 14.24 -4.58
N CYS A 85 8.36 13.58 -3.48
CA CYS A 85 7.05 13.72 -2.84
C CYS A 85 5.88 13.37 -3.77
N VAL A 86 6.07 12.44 -4.68
CA VAL A 86 5.00 11.92 -5.54
C VAL A 86 4.33 10.74 -4.81
N PRO A 87 3.00 10.74 -4.66
CA PRO A 87 2.32 9.59 -4.09
C PRO A 87 2.44 8.39 -5.02
N PRO A 88 2.64 7.18 -4.47
CA PRO A 88 2.65 5.98 -5.30
C PRO A 88 1.29 5.79 -6.00
N PRO A 89 1.26 5.14 -7.16
CA PRO A 89 0.00 4.70 -7.77
C PRO A 89 -0.85 3.95 -6.75
N LEU A 90 -2.18 4.09 -6.83
CA LEU A 90 -3.11 3.44 -5.91
C LEU A 90 -2.82 1.94 -5.84
N ALA A 91 -2.39 1.47 -4.67
CA ALA A 91 -1.88 0.11 -4.50
C ALA A 91 -2.92 -0.95 -4.88
N PHE A 92 -4.21 -0.71 -4.56
CA PHE A 92 -5.31 -1.61 -4.92
C PHE A 92 -5.40 -1.83 -6.42
N ASN A 93 -5.19 -0.77 -7.20
CA ASN A 93 -5.16 -0.79 -8.66
C ASN A 93 -3.85 -1.39 -9.20
N ALA A 94 -2.74 -0.74 -8.87
CA ALA A 94 -1.47 -1.00 -9.52
C ALA A 94 -0.80 -2.30 -9.05
N SER A 95 -0.80 -2.57 -7.74
CA SER A 95 -0.01 -3.66 -7.16
C SER A 95 -0.85 -4.87 -6.73
N MET A 96 -2.17 -4.74 -6.64
CA MET A 96 -3.05 -5.80 -6.16
C MET A 96 -3.94 -6.37 -7.27
N VAL A 97 -5.09 -5.75 -7.58
CA VAL A 97 -6.06 -6.33 -8.51
C VAL A 97 -5.55 -6.37 -9.95
N GLY A 98 -4.83 -5.34 -10.38
CA GLY A 98 -4.33 -5.29 -11.77
C GLY A 98 -3.47 -6.49 -12.13
N PRO A 99 -2.41 -6.82 -11.36
CA PRO A 99 -1.62 -8.04 -11.58
C PRO A 99 -2.44 -9.34 -11.52
N VAL A 100 -3.46 -9.43 -10.66
CA VAL A 100 -4.33 -10.60 -10.57
C VAL A 100 -5.16 -10.74 -11.84
N ILE A 101 -5.82 -9.68 -12.32
CA ILE A 101 -6.58 -9.69 -13.57
C ILE A 101 -5.66 -9.98 -14.76
N ALA A 102 -4.49 -9.34 -14.82
CA ALA A 102 -3.52 -9.55 -15.91
C ALA A 102 -3.05 -11.00 -16.01
N THR A 103 -2.95 -11.71 -14.87
CA THR A 103 -2.44 -13.08 -14.81
C THR A 103 -3.56 -14.12 -14.95
N PHE A 104 -4.67 -13.95 -14.24
CA PHE A 104 -5.71 -14.98 -14.07
C PHE A 104 -7.06 -14.61 -14.68
N GLY A 105 -7.27 -13.34 -15.02
CA GLY A 105 -8.51 -12.87 -15.62
C GLY A 105 -8.74 -13.44 -17.03
N SER A 106 -10.01 -13.52 -17.43
CA SER A 106 -10.37 -13.81 -18.82
C SER A 106 -9.91 -12.66 -19.74
N GLN A 107 -9.90 -12.91 -21.07
CA GLN A 107 -9.52 -11.89 -22.03
C GLN A 107 -10.49 -10.67 -21.96
N GLU A 108 -11.78 -10.94 -21.79
CA GLU A 108 -12.82 -9.92 -21.66
C GLU A 108 -12.61 -9.08 -20.37
N GLN A 109 -12.23 -9.72 -19.26
CA GLN A 109 -11.89 -9.01 -18.01
C GLN A 109 -10.65 -8.12 -18.18
N LYS A 110 -9.61 -8.60 -18.84
CA LYS A 110 -8.39 -7.82 -19.13
C LYS A 110 -8.71 -6.58 -19.97
N GLU A 111 -9.44 -6.75 -21.06
CA GLU A 111 -9.87 -5.65 -21.95
C GLU A 111 -10.80 -4.65 -21.26
N ARG A 112 -11.71 -5.14 -20.42
CA ARG A 112 -12.67 -4.32 -19.69
C ARG A 112 -12.01 -3.45 -18.61
N PHE A 113 -11.02 -3.99 -17.91
CA PHE A 113 -10.55 -3.41 -16.64
C PHE A 113 -9.13 -2.83 -16.70
N LEU A 114 -8.14 -3.47 -17.35
CA LEU A 114 -6.73 -3.15 -17.11
C LEU A 114 -6.35 -1.72 -17.48
N ALA A 115 -6.72 -1.23 -18.66
CA ALA A 115 -6.39 0.13 -19.07
C ALA A 115 -7.01 1.18 -18.12
N LYS A 116 -8.28 0.98 -17.73
CA LYS A 116 -8.98 1.87 -16.78
C LYS A 116 -8.41 1.80 -15.37
N THR A 117 -7.93 0.62 -14.97
CA THR A 117 -7.27 0.39 -13.68
C THR A 117 -5.91 1.10 -13.62
N ALA A 118 -5.11 1.04 -14.67
CA ALA A 118 -3.83 1.74 -14.75
C ALA A 118 -4.00 3.27 -14.72
N ASN A 119 -5.01 3.78 -15.44
CA ASN A 119 -5.31 5.21 -15.51
C ASN A 119 -6.07 5.77 -14.29
N LEU A 120 -6.51 4.90 -13.38
CA LEU A 120 -7.39 5.25 -12.25
C LEU A 120 -8.74 5.84 -12.69
N ASP A 121 -9.27 5.39 -13.84
CA ASP A 121 -10.66 5.65 -14.24
C ASP A 121 -11.63 4.76 -13.45
N ILE A 122 -11.11 3.68 -12.87
CA ILE A 122 -11.79 2.80 -11.93
C ILE A 122 -11.00 2.82 -10.62
N TRP A 123 -11.65 3.20 -9.53
CA TRP A 123 -11.09 3.08 -8.20
C TRP A 123 -11.44 1.71 -7.61
N TRP A 124 -10.43 0.88 -7.37
CA TRP A 124 -10.61 -0.42 -6.75
C TRP A 124 -10.48 -0.35 -5.24
N SER A 125 -11.30 -1.14 -4.56
CA SER A 125 -11.22 -1.39 -3.12
C SER A 125 -10.95 -2.86 -2.85
N GLN A 126 -10.37 -3.18 -1.69
CA GLN A 126 -10.06 -4.55 -1.28
C GLN A 126 -11.07 -5.06 -0.27
N GLY A 127 -11.74 -6.17 -0.57
CA GLY A 127 -12.68 -6.87 0.30
C GLY A 127 -12.11 -8.20 0.80
N PHE A 128 -11.09 -8.14 1.68
CA PHE A 128 -10.45 -9.34 2.22
C PHE A 128 -10.88 -9.61 3.65
N SER A 129 -10.44 -8.78 4.60
CA SER A 129 -10.68 -8.95 6.03
C SER A 129 -12.17 -8.88 6.40
N GLU A 130 -12.54 -9.64 7.42
CA GLU A 130 -13.86 -9.63 8.05
C GLU A 130 -13.68 -9.42 9.57
N PRO A 131 -14.73 -9.07 10.32
CA PRO A 131 -14.61 -8.87 11.77
C PRO A 131 -13.90 -10.00 12.50
N ASP A 132 -14.18 -11.27 12.09
CA ASP A 132 -13.60 -12.48 12.69
C ASP A 132 -12.47 -13.11 11.85
N ALA A 133 -12.07 -12.52 10.72
CA ALA A 133 -11.10 -13.09 9.78
C ALA A 133 -10.10 -12.03 9.28
N GLY A 134 -9.11 -11.70 10.10
CA GLY A 134 -7.99 -10.83 9.77
C GLY A 134 -6.72 -11.63 9.48
N SER A 135 -5.90 -11.92 10.50
CA SER A 135 -4.68 -12.75 10.34
C SER A 135 -4.99 -14.18 9.90
N ASP A 136 -6.10 -14.76 10.35
CA ASP A 136 -6.65 -16.02 9.81
C ASP A 136 -7.66 -15.74 8.70
N LEU A 137 -7.18 -15.09 7.64
CA LEU A 137 -8.01 -14.68 6.50
C LEU A 137 -8.78 -15.84 5.86
N ALA A 138 -8.22 -17.05 5.87
CA ALA A 138 -8.89 -18.23 5.30
C ALA A 138 -10.21 -18.59 6.02
N SER A 139 -10.45 -18.04 7.22
CA SER A 139 -11.70 -18.25 7.98
C SER A 139 -12.83 -17.31 7.56
N LEU A 140 -12.66 -16.53 6.49
CA LEU A 140 -13.69 -15.64 5.95
C LEU A 140 -15.02 -16.38 5.69
N ARG A 141 -16.13 -15.64 5.89
CA ARG A 141 -17.52 -16.17 5.83
C ARG A 141 -18.40 -15.49 4.81
N THR A 142 -18.01 -14.33 4.27
CA THR A 142 -18.78 -13.69 3.19
C THR A 142 -19.06 -14.71 2.10
N ALA A 143 -20.32 -15.13 1.99
CA ALA A 143 -20.74 -16.21 1.10
C ALA A 143 -21.04 -15.69 -0.30
N ALA A 144 -20.77 -16.50 -1.32
CA ALA A 144 -21.22 -16.27 -2.68
C ALA A 144 -21.81 -17.57 -3.22
N VAL A 145 -23.11 -17.62 -3.29
CA VAL A 145 -23.89 -18.81 -3.73
C VAL A 145 -24.27 -18.64 -5.20
N ARG A 146 -23.96 -19.66 -6.01
CA ARG A 146 -24.32 -19.64 -7.43
C ARG A 146 -25.83 -19.74 -7.63
N ASP A 147 -26.41 -18.83 -8.42
CA ASP A 147 -27.79 -18.79 -8.83
C ASP A 147 -27.86 -18.50 -10.34
N GLY A 148 -27.93 -19.54 -11.14
CA GLY A 148 -27.89 -19.43 -12.60
C GLY A 148 -26.58 -18.82 -13.09
N ASP A 149 -26.67 -17.70 -13.77
CA ASP A 149 -25.51 -16.96 -14.33
C ASP A 149 -24.98 -15.87 -13.40
N GLU A 150 -25.38 -15.87 -12.13
CA GLU A 150 -24.96 -14.92 -11.12
C GLU A 150 -24.48 -15.62 -9.85
N PHE A 151 -23.79 -14.86 -8.99
CA PHE A 151 -23.58 -15.19 -7.59
C PHE A 151 -24.43 -14.26 -6.72
N VAL A 152 -25.07 -14.79 -5.70
CA VAL A 152 -25.72 -14.02 -4.64
C VAL A 152 -24.74 -13.90 -3.47
N VAL A 153 -24.30 -12.67 -3.19
CA VAL A 153 -23.26 -12.39 -2.19
C VAL A 153 -23.88 -11.83 -0.92
N ASN A 154 -23.55 -12.47 0.21
CA ASN A 154 -23.99 -12.05 1.54
C ASN A 154 -22.82 -12.06 2.53
N GLY A 155 -22.66 -10.98 3.31
CA GLY A 155 -21.63 -10.88 4.33
C GLY A 155 -21.14 -9.47 4.60
N GLN A 156 -19.99 -9.38 5.28
CA GLN A 156 -19.41 -8.12 5.67
C GLN A 156 -17.89 -8.16 5.50
N LYS A 157 -17.32 -7.10 4.91
CA LYS A 157 -15.90 -6.83 4.91
C LYS A 157 -15.58 -5.66 5.83
N THR A 158 -14.40 -5.68 6.43
CA THR A 158 -13.94 -4.60 7.32
C THR A 158 -12.54 -4.13 6.93
N TRP A 159 -12.17 -2.94 7.40
CA TRP A 159 -10.89 -2.30 7.10
C TRP A 159 -10.66 -2.04 5.61
N THR A 160 -11.75 -1.85 4.85
CA THR A 160 -11.68 -1.54 3.42
C THR A 160 -11.16 -0.11 3.23
N THR A 161 -9.86 0.01 2.98
CA THR A 161 -9.17 1.30 2.84
C THR A 161 -9.69 2.04 1.61
N LEU A 162 -10.03 3.33 1.81
CA LEU A 162 -10.58 4.24 0.80
C LEU A 162 -11.84 3.68 0.08
N GLY A 163 -12.57 2.78 0.74
CA GLY A 163 -13.79 2.17 0.21
C GLY A 163 -14.88 3.17 -0.15
N GLN A 164 -14.91 4.34 0.50
CA GLN A 164 -15.81 5.45 0.18
C GLN A 164 -15.60 6.03 -1.23
N HIS A 165 -14.47 5.75 -1.87
CA HIS A 165 -14.16 6.16 -3.23
C HIS A 165 -14.29 5.05 -4.25
N GLY A 166 -14.51 3.80 -3.79
CA GLY A 166 -14.52 2.59 -4.62
C GLY A 166 -15.62 2.59 -5.67
N ASP A 167 -15.24 2.37 -6.93
CA ASP A 167 -16.18 2.01 -7.99
C ASP A 167 -16.41 0.50 -8.02
N TRP A 168 -15.35 -0.27 -7.76
CA TRP A 168 -15.32 -1.72 -7.72
C TRP A 168 -14.58 -2.23 -6.49
N ILE A 169 -14.97 -3.42 -6.02
CA ILE A 169 -14.27 -4.11 -4.95
C ILE A 169 -13.88 -5.52 -5.40
N PHE A 170 -12.61 -5.89 -5.21
CA PHE A 170 -12.18 -7.27 -5.40
C PHE A 170 -12.26 -8.01 -4.07
N CYS A 171 -13.10 -9.03 -4.04
CA CYS A 171 -13.46 -9.76 -2.83
C CYS A 171 -12.96 -11.19 -2.82
N LEU A 172 -12.47 -11.64 -1.67
CA LEU A 172 -12.42 -13.06 -1.34
C LEU A 172 -13.76 -13.46 -0.75
N VAL A 173 -14.40 -14.46 -1.34
CA VAL A 173 -15.72 -14.95 -0.94
C VAL A 173 -15.71 -16.45 -0.73
N ARG A 174 -16.58 -16.96 0.16
CA ARG A 174 -16.80 -18.38 0.41
C ARG A 174 -17.77 -18.94 -0.60
N THR A 175 -17.26 -19.75 -1.53
CA THR A 175 -18.07 -20.43 -2.55
C THR A 175 -18.31 -21.90 -2.25
N ASP A 176 -17.49 -22.52 -1.38
CA ASP A 176 -17.67 -23.88 -0.90
C ASP A 176 -17.34 -23.96 0.60
N PRO A 177 -18.33 -24.12 1.48
CA PRO A 177 -18.13 -24.22 2.93
C PRO A 177 -17.71 -25.62 3.41
N ASP A 178 -17.89 -26.67 2.58
CA ASP A 178 -17.77 -28.06 2.98
C ASP A 178 -16.37 -28.64 2.79
N VAL A 179 -15.43 -27.85 2.26
CA VAL A 179 -14.04 -28.23 2.06
C VAL A 179 -13.10 -27.53 3.06
N LYS A 180 -11.80 -27.87 3.04
CA LYS A 180 -10.80 -27.11 3.79
C LYS A 180 -10.92 -25.63 3.48
N LYS A 181 -10.86 -24.78 4.52
CA LYS A 181 -11.13 -23.34 4.41
C LYS A 181 -10.41 -22.61 3.27
N GLN A 182 -9.18 -23.04 2.93
CA GLN A 182 -8.41 -22.47 1.81
C GLN A 182 -8.91 -22.90 0.43
N LEU A 183 -9.58 -24.03 0.33
CA LEU A 183 -10.00 -24.64 -0.94
C LEU A 183 -11.42 -24.22 -1.39
N GLY A 184 -12.16 -23.53 -0.54
CA GLY A 184 -13.54 -23.07 -0.83
C GLY A 184 -13.66 -21.56 -0.99
N ILE A 185 -12.57 -20.87 -1.38
CA ILE A 185 -12.53 -19.42 -1.56
C ILE A 185 -12.39 -19.08 -3.03
N SER A 186 -13.20 -18.13 -3.49
CA SER A 186 -13.12 -17.57 -4.85
C SER A 186 -12.77 -16.08 -4.81
N PHE A 187 -12.32 -15.55 -5.94
CA PHE A 187 -11.96 -14.15 -6.13
C PHE A 187 -12.99 -13.50 -7.06
N LEU A 188 -13.80 -12.59 -6.53
CA LEU A 188 -14.94 -12.02 -7.23
C LEU A 188 -14.80 -10.49 -7.35
N LEU A 189 -15.11 -9.97 -8.54
CA LEU A 189 -15.15 -8.52 -8.80
C LEU A 189 -16.60 -8.04 -8.64
N ILE A 190 -16.85 -7.12 -7.71
CA ILE A 190 -18.19 -6.63 -7.39
C ILE A 190 -18.25 -5.14 -7.67
N ASP A 191 -19.26 -4.69 -8.39
CA ASP A 191 -19.57 -3.27 -8.58
C ASP A 191 -20.11 -2.70 -7.26
N MET A 192 -19.45 -1.67 -6.74
CA MET A 192 -19.82 -1.02 -5.48
C MET A 192 -21.16 -0.28 -5.54
N LYS A 193 -21.70 -0.08 -6.74
CA LYS A 193 -23.03 0.54 -6.98
C LYS A 193 -24.16 -0.50 -7.07
N SER A 194 -23.84 -1.80 -6.98
CA SER A 194 -24.86 -2.85 -7.01
C SER A 194 -25.85 -2.68 -5.85
N PRO A 195 -27.17 -2.92 -6.08
CA PRO A 195 -28.14 -2.97 -5.00
C PRO A 195 -27.70 -3.96 -3.91
N GLY A 196 -27.86 -3.57 -2.64
CA GLY A 196 -27.45 -4.38 -1.49
C GLY A 196 -26.02 -4.13 -1.01
N VAL A 197 -25.21 -3.32 -1.71
CA VAL A 197 -23.90 -2.90 -1.21
C VAL A 197 -24.05 -1.64 -0.35
N THR A 198 -23.56 -1.71 0.88
CA THR A 198 -23.54 -0.56 1.80
C THR A 198 -22.12 -0.33 2.32
N VAL A 199 -21.62 0.91 2.22
CA VAL A 199 -20.31 1.33 2.74
C VAL A 199 -20.52 2.19 3.97
N ARG A 200 -19.86 1.84 5.09
CA ARG A 200 -19.94 2.60 6.35
C ARG A 200 -18.54 3.00 6.81
N PRO A 201 -18.34 4.26 7.21
CA PRO A 201 -17.05 4.72 7.71
C PRO A 201 -16.70 4.05 9.04
N ILE A 202 -15.39 3.80 9.24
CA ILE A 202 -14.81 3.49 10.53
C ILE A 202 -13.97 4.70 10.94
N GLU A 203 -14.37 5.37 12.01
CA GLU A 203 -13.58 6.46 12.59
C GLU A 203 -12.37 5.87 13.31
N LEU A 204 -11.18 6.35 12.95
CA LEU A 204 -9.92 5.88 13.52
C LEU A 204 -9.52 6.72 14.73
N ILE A 205 -8.59 6.20 15.54
CA ILE A 205 -8.09 6.86 16.74
C ILE A 205 -7.41 8.21 16.47
N ASP A 206 -6.96 8.43 15.24
CA ASP A 206 -6.39 9.70 14.75
C ASP A 206 -7.45 10.73 14.35
N GLY A 207 -8.75 10.37 14.46
CA GLY A 207 -9.89 11.18 14.02
C GLY A 207 -10.12 11.13 12.50
N GLY A 208 -9.35 10.32 11.76
CA GLY A 208 -9.47 10.18 10.31
C GLY A 208 -10.48 9.12 9.88
N HIS A 209 -10.90 9.20 8.61
CA HIS A 209 -11.78 8.24 7.97
C HIS A 209 -11.10 7.66 6.73
N GLU A 210 -10.17 6.74 6.94
CA GLU A 210 -9.43 6.08 5.87
C GLU A 210 -10.02 4.72 5.50
N VAL A 211 -10.67 4.03 6.45
CA VAL A 211 -11.14 2.66 6.30
C VAL A 211 -12.64 2.54 6.52
N ASN A 212 -13.24 1.51 5.95
CA ASN A 212 -14.68 1.31 5.93
C ASN A 212 -15.06 -0.14 6.24
N GLU A 213 -16.29 -0.32 6.69
CA GLU A 213 -17.03 -1.56 6.56
C GLU A 213 -17.78 -1.58 5.23
N VAL A 214 -17.84 -2.74 4.59
CA VAL A 214 -18.63 -2.96 3.38
C VAL A 214 -19.55 -4.14 3.62
N TRP A 215 -20.85 -3.92 3.53
CA TRP A 215 -21.91 -4.91 3.73
C TRP A 215 -22.48 -5.33 2.39
N PHE A 216 -22.78 -6.62 2.26
CA PHE A 216 -23.42 -7.22 1.12
C PHE A 216 -24.70 -7.93 1.58
N GLU A 217 -25.84 -7.49 1.08
CA GLU A 217 -27.17 -8.04 1.37
C GLU A 217 -27.82 -8.43 0.04
N ASP A 218 -27.83 -9.74 -0.25
CA ASP A 218 -28.34 -10.34 -1.49
C ASP A 218 -27.80 -9.67 -2.77
N VAL A 219 -26.53 -9.30 -2.76
CA VAL A 219 -25.89 -8.62 -3.90
C VAL A 219 -25.71 -9.60 -5.05
N ARG A 220 -26.34 -9.29 -6.19
CA ARG A 220 -26.24 -10.10 -7.42
C ARG A 220 -25.02 -9.69 -8.23
N VAL A 221 -24.15 -10.64 -8.48
CA VAL A 221 -22.88 -10.43 -9.20
C VAL A 221 -22.82 -11.40 -10.38
N PRO A 222 -22.67 -10.90 -11.63
CA PRO A 222 -22.55 -11.75 -12.80
C PRO A 222 -21.41 -12.76 -12.65
N ALA A 223 -21.63 -13.98 -13.12
CA ALA A 223 -20.63 -15.04 -13.03
C ALA A 223 -19.36 -14.75 -13.81
N GLU A 224 -19.44 -13.93 -14.85
CA GLU A 224 -18.30 -13.44 -15.62
C GLU A 224 -17.33 -12.56 -14.81
N ASN A 225 -17.77 -12.07 -13.63
CA ASN A 225 -16.93 -11.31 -12.70
C ASN A 225 -16.10 -12.21 -11.77
N LEU A 226 -16.21 -13.52 -11.86
CA LEU A 226 -15.30 -14.47 -11.23
C LEU A 226 -13.93 -14.40 -11.91
N VAL A 227 -12.87 -14.11 -11.16
CA VAL A 227 -11.52 -14.14 -11.71
C VAL A 227 -10.99 -15.56 -11.69
N GLY A 228 -10.53 -16.03 -12.84
CA GLY A 228 -9.97 -17.36 -13.00
C GLY A 228 -10.98 -18.49 -12.70
N GLU A 229 -10.57 -19.45 -11.88
CA GLU A 229 -11.34 -20.65 -11.57
C GLU A 229 -12.08 -20.55 -10.23
N LEU A 230 -13.24 -21.17 -10.14
CA LEU A 230 -14.00 -21.31 -8.90
C LEU A 230 -13.13 -22.02 -7.82
N ASN A 231 -13.19 -21.54 -6.58
CA ASN A 231 -12.46 -22.08 -5.43
C ASN A 231 -10.93 -21.97 -5.50
N LYS A 232 -10.39 -21.13 -6.43
CA LYS A 232 -8.95 -20.83 -6.54
C LYS A 232 -8.56 -19.46 -5.98
N GLY A 233 -9.48 -18.72 -5.39
CA GLY A 233 -9.25 -17.39 -4.86
C GLY A 233 -8.14 -17.30 -3.82
N TRP A 234 -7.90 -18.39 -3.05
CA TRP A 234 -6.78 -18.44 -2.10
C TRP A 234 -5.41 -18.42 -2.78
N ASP A 235 -5.27 -19.07 -3.92
CA ASP A 235 -4.02 -19.06 -4.70
C ASP A 235 -3.79 -17.66 -5.28
N TYR A 236 -4.85 -17.00 -5.76
CA TYR A 236 -4.78 -15.63 -6.27
C TYR A 236 -4.47 -14.62 -5.16
N ALA A 237 -5.03 -14.81 -3.96
CA ALA A 237 -4.69 -14.00 -2.80
C ALA A 237 -3.21 -14.16 -2.40
N LYS A 238 -2.64 -15.38 -2.42
CA LYS A 238 -1.21 -15.61 -2.17
C LYS A 238 -0.33 -14.93 -3.21
N PHE A 239 -0.71 -14.97 -4.48
CA PHE A 239 -0.03 -14.27 -5.56
C PHE A 239 -0.03 -12.76 -5.32
N LEU A 240 -1.20 -12.17 -5.04
CA LEU A 240 -1.37 -10.75 -4.75
C LEU A 240 -0.50 -10.32 -3.56
N LEU A 241 -0.61 -11.00 -2.42
CA LEU A 241 0.15 -10.70 -1.20
C LEU A 241 1.66 -10.92 -1.37
N GLY A 242 2.07 -11.77 -2.32
CA GLY A 242 3.47 -11.97 -2.69
C GLY A 242 4.05 -10.76 -3.42
N ASN A 243 3.28 -10.17 -4.32
CA ASN A 243 3.69 -8.98 -5.10
C ASN A 243 3.72 -7.69 -4.27
N GLU A 244 2.86 -7.56 -3.28
CA GLU A 244 2.76 -6.37 -2.41
C GLU A 244 4.03 -6.16 -1.56
N ARG A 245 4.72 -7.23 -1.15
CA ARG A 245 5.81 -7.20 -0.16
C ARG A 245 7.01 -6.36 -0.55
N VAL A 246 7.26 -6.11 -1.83
CA VAL A 246 8.37 -5.26 -2.30
C VAL A 246 8.12 -3.79 -1.98
N GLY A 247 6.86 -3.35 -1.94
CA GLY A 247 6.45 -1.98 -1.60
C GLY A 247 6.25 -1.71 -0.11
N VAL A 248 6.25 -2.76 0.74
CA VAL A 248 5.85 -2.67 2.16
C VAL A 248 6.92 -2.06 3.08
N ALA A 249 8.18 -1.98 2.64
CA ALA A 249 9.24 -1.24 3.35
C ALA A 249 9.46 0.10 2.68
N PRO A 250 8.78 1.18 3.09
CA PRO A 250 8.89 2.50 2.44
C PRO A 250 10.18 3.22 2.84
N VAL A 251 11.33 2.65 2.47
CA VAL A 251 12.67 3.17 2.80
C VAL A 251 12.82 4.64 2.38
N GLY A 252 12.48 4.97 1.14
CA GLY A 252 12.62 6.33 0.61
C GLY A 252 11.73 7.34 1.32
N SER A 253 10.46 7.00 1.62
CA SER A 253 9.58 7.87 2.38
C SER A 253 10.05 8.02 3.84
N THR A 254 10.54 6.95 4.47
CA THR A 254 11.08 7.02 5.85
C THR A 254 12.34 7.88 5.89
N LYS A 255 13.24 7.78 4.90
CA LYS A 255 14.40 8.68 4.73
C LYS A 255 13.98 10.15 4.68
N ARG A 256 12.99 10.45 3.83
CA ARG A 256 12.48 11.81 3.68
C ARG A 256 11.88 12.32 5.00
N VAL A 257 11.07 11.51 5.68
CA VAL A 257 10.44 11.90 6.95
C VAL A 257 11.48 12.07 8.05
N LEU A 258 12.53 11.24 8.10
CA LEU A 258 13.63 11.42 9.05
C LEU A 258 14.44 12.69 8.75
N ALA A 259 14.69 13.01 7.48
CA ALA A 259 15.32 14.27 7.10
C ALA A 259 14.46 15.47 7.53
N GLN A 260 13.15 15.42 7.35
CA GLN A 260 12.22 16.43 7.87
C GLN A 260 12.28 16.54 9.41
N ALA A 261 12.35 15.40 10.12
CA ALA A 261 12.48 15.40 11.58
C ALA A 261 13.75 16.13 12.04
N LYS A 262 14.86 16.02 11.30
CA LYS A 262 16.09 16.79 11.57
C LYS A 262 15.88 18.30 11.38
N GLU A 263 15.15 18.71 10.35
CA GLU A 263 14.79 20.12 10.15
C GLU A 263 13.86 20.62 11.28
N TYR A 264 12.93 19.79 11.71
CA TYR A 264 12.06 20.11 12.85
C TYR A 264 12.86 20.25 14.14
N ALA A 265 13.80 19.32 14.42
CA ALA A 265 14.70 19.40 15.58
C ALA A 265 15.51 20.70 15.56
N ARG A 266 16.00 21.11 14.37
CA ARG A 266 16.74 22.40 14.21
C ARG A 266 15.81 23.58 14.50
N SER A 267 14.56 23.55 14.05
CA SER A 267 13.60 24.66 14.22
C SER A 267 13.16 24.90 15.66
N VAL A 268 13.40 23.92 16.56
CA VAL A 268 13.08 23.99 17.99
C VAL A 268 14.32 23.92 18.89
N ASP A 269 15.50 24.13 18.31
CA ASP A 269 16.81 24.14 18.99
C ASP A 269 17.17 22.83 19.72
N LEU A 270 16.66 21.70 19.22
CA LEU A 270 16.91 20.36 19.78
C LEU A 270 17.87 19.51 18.93
N LEU A 271 18.37 19.99 17.80
CA LEU A 271 19.22 19.17 16.93
C LEU A 271 20.54 18.80 17.60
N ASP A 272 21.11 19.70 18.39
CA ASP A 272 22.37 19.52 19.10
C ASP A 272 22.19 19.04 20.56
N ASP A 273 20.94 18.78 20.98
CA ASP A 273 20.69 18.11 22.25
C ASP A 273 21.19 16.66 22.18
N PRO A 274 22.04 16.22 23.13
CA PRO A 274 22.72 14.93 23.05
C PRO A 274 21.74 13.72 22.95
N LEU A 275 20.59 13.78 23.60
CA LEU A 275 19.60 12.68 23.57
C LEU A 275 18.88 12.65 22.22
N THR A 276 18.49 13.80 21.71
CA THR A 276 17.86 13.94 20.39
C THR A 276 18.82 13.52 19.28
N ALA A 277 20.08 13.99 19.35
CA ALA A 277 21.11 13.63 18.38
C ALA A 277 21.41 12.11 18.38
N ALA A 278 21.53 11.50 19.57
CA ALA A 278 21.72 10.06 19.68
C ALA A 278 20.56 9.29 19.07
N ARG A 279 19.30 9.66 19.35
CA ARG A 279 18.12 9.02 18.81
C ARG A 279 18.02 9.15 17.28
N ILE A 280 18.33 10.32 16.73
CA ILE A 280 18.41 10.53 15.28
C ILE A 280 19.46 9.61 14.67
N ALA A 281 20.65 9.52 15.26
CA ALA A 281 21.74 8.67 14.77
C ALA A 281 21.36 7.18 14.80
N GLU A 282 20.67 6.71 15.83
CA GLU A 282 20.16 5.34 15.90
C GLU A 282 19.18 5.05 14.75
N LEU A 283 18.22 5.93 14.50
CA LEU A 283 17.25 5.79 13.42
C LEU A 283 17.91 5.84 12.03
N GLU A 284 18.93 6.69 11.84
CA GLU A 284 19.72 6.73 10.60
C GLU A 284 20.48 5.42 10.36
N ASN A 285 21.09 4.84 11.40
CA ASN A 285 21.78 3.56 11.31
C ASN A 285 20.83 2.40 10.98
N GLU A 286 19.69 2.31 11.67
CA GLU A 286 18.65 1.29 11.39
C GLU A 286 18.10 1.43 9.97
N LEU A 287 17.89 2.66 9.51
CA LEU A 287 17.41 2.95 8.16
C LEU A 287 18.43 2.58 7.09
N LEU A 288 19.72 2.84 7.32
CA LEU A 288 20.79 2.41 6.42
C LEU A 288 20.86 0.88 6.33
N ALA A 289 20.75 0.18 7.47
CA ALA A 289 20.72 -1.28 7.51
C ALA A 289 19.51 -1.85 6.75
N LEU A 290 18.33 -1.22 6.88
CA LEU A 290 17.13 -1.58 6.15
C LEU A 290 17.29 -1.36 4.64
N GLU A 291 17.88 -0.23 4.23
CA GLU A 291 18.15 0.07 2.81
C GLU A 291 19.09 -0.95 2.18
N LEU A 292 20.21 -1.27 2.84
CA LEU A 292 21.15 -2.28 2.36
C LEU A 292 20.49 -3.67 2.27
N THR A 293 19.61 -3.98 3.21
CA THR A 293 18.82 -5.22 3.17
C THR A 293 17.85 -5.22 1.99
N ALA A 294 17.16 -4.10 1.72
CA ALA A 294 16.27 -3.96 0.58
C ALA A 294 17.03 -4.13 -0.76
N LEU A 295 18.20 -3.50 -0.91
CA LEU A 295 19.05 -3.65 -2.09
C LEU A 295 19.52 -5.11 -2.29
N ARG A 296 19.85 -5.82 -1.21
CA ARG A 296 20.19 -7.24 -1.27
C ARG A 296 19.02 -8.09 -1.70
N VAL A 297 17.82 -7.84 -1.19
CA VAL A 297 16.58 -8.53 -1.61
C VAL A 297 16.33 -8.29 -3.09
N VAL A 298 16.42 -7.04 -3.55
CA VAL A 298 16.26 -6.67 -4.97
C VAL A 298 17.29 -7.40 -5.85
N ALA A 299 18.56 -7.42 -5.45
CA ALA A 299 19.64 -8.04 -6.22
C ALA A 299 19.53 -9.58 -6.33
N HIS A 300 18.87 -10.24 -5.37
CA HIS A 300 18.73 -11.69 -5.32
C HIS A 300 17.31 -12.18 -5.67
N SER A 301 16.39 -11.27 -5.99
CA SER A 301 15.04 -11.63 -6.44
C SER A 301 15.12 -12.09 -7.90
N SER A 302 15.07 -13.39 -8.12
CA SER A 302 14.92 -14.03 -9.44
C SER A 302 13.53 -14.67 -9.53
N ASP A 303 12.98 -14.73 -10.74
CA ASP A 303 11.83 -15.57 -11.12
C ASP A 303 10.48 -15.21 -10.49
N GLY A 304 10.25 -13.96 -10.09
CA GLY A 304 8.93 -13.49 -9.60
C GLY A 304 8.49 -14.13 -8.26
N LYS A 305 9.36 -14.88 -7.58
CA LYS A 305 9.06 -15.44 -6.26
C LYS A 305 9.45 -14.46 -5.15
N PRO A 306 8.60 -14.30 -4.11
CA PRO A 306 8.93 -13.46 -2.98
C PRO A 306 10.22 -13.96 -2.28
N HIS A 307 11.18 -13.07 -2.09
CA HIS A 307 12.38 -13.39 -1.32
C HIS A 307 12.02 -13.54 0.17
N PRO A 308 12.48 -14.57 0.90
CA PRO A 308 12.14 -14.78 2.32
C PRO A 308 12.41 -13.54 3.21
N ALA A 309 13.48 -12.80 2.93
CA ALA A 309 13.83 -11.58 3.65
C ALA A 309 12.85 -10.40 3.44
N SER A 310 11.86 -10.50 2.53
CA SER A 310 10.79 -9.50 2.42
C SER A 310 10.03 -9.34 3.73
N SER A 311 9.90 -10.41 4.52
CA SER A 311 9.28 -10.36 5.87
C SER A 311 10.14 -9.57 6.86
N VAL A 312 11.47 -9.61 6.73
CA VAL A 312 12.39 -8.78 7.54
C VAL A 312 12.21 -7.31 7.16
N LEU A 313 12.10 -7.00 5.86
CA LEU A 313 11.88 -5.64 5.38
C LEU A 313 10.57 -5.07 5.92
N LYS A 314 9.48 -5.83 5.88
CA LYS A 314 8.18 -5.40 6.43
C LYS A 314 8.28 -5.15 7.93
N LEU A 315 8.81 -6.10 8.68
CA LEU A 315 8.95 -6.01 10.13
C LEU A 315 9.74 -4.76 10.54
N LYS A 316 10.96 -4.61 10.04
CA LYS A 316 11.84 -3.49 10.39
C LYS A 316 11.37 -2.16 9.80
N GLY A 317 10.82 -2.17 8.59
CA GLY A 317 10.28 -0.96 7.94
C GLY A 317 9.11 -0.36 8.71
N THR A 318 8.18 -1.18 9.23
CA THR A 318 7.07 -0.68 10.04
C THR A 318 7.51 -0.20 11.42
N GLU A 319 8.46 -0.88 12.06
CA GLU A 319 9.04 -0.44 13.33
C GLU A 319 9.73 0.94 13.18
N LEU A 320 10.51 1.13 12.10
CA LEU A 320 11.16 2.41 11.83
C LEU A 320 10.18 3.54 11.52
N GLN A 321 9.12 3.28 10.73
CA GLN A 321 8.07 4.28 10.51
C GLN A 321 7.44 4.75 11.82
N GLN A 322 7.15 3.81 12.70
CA GLN A 322 6.58 4.11 14.02
C GLN A 322 7.56 4.92 14.87
N ALA A 323 8.82 4.53 14.93
CA ALA A 323 9.86 5.21 15.72
C ALA A 323 10.14 6.63 15.21
N VAL A 324 10.18 6.84 13.87
CA VAL A 324 10.35 8.19 13.29
C VAL A 324 9.12 9.07 13.57
N SER A 325 7.91 8.50 13.52
CA SER A 325 6.70 9.27 13.85
C SER A 325 6.65 9.66 15.33
N GLU A 326 7.16 8.81 16.21
CA GLU A 326 7.28 9.08 17.64
C GLU A 326 8.32 10.18 17.91
N LEU A 327 9.49 10.13 17.27
CA LEU A 327 10.46 11.21 17.34
C LEU A 327 9.85 12.58 17.00
N ILE A 328 9.00 12.65 15.95
CA ILE A 328 8.35 13.90 15.55
C ILE A 328 7.37 14.39 16.63
N VAL A 329 6.64 13.49 17.30
CA VAL A 329 5.77 13.86 18.43
C VAL A 329 6.59 14.41 19.58
N ASP A 330 7.69 13.78 19.93
CA ASP A 330 8.59 14.23 21.01
C ASP A 330 9.20 15.60 20.70
N LEU A 331 9.65 15.84 19.46
CA LEU A 331 10.14 17.15 19.02
C LEU A 331 9.08 18.25 19.07
N ALA A 332 7.82 17.90 18.75
CA ALA A 332 6.70 18.84 18.82
C ALA A 332 6.29 19.16 20.28
N GLY A 333 6.59 18.25 21.22
CA GLY A 333 6.27 18.42 22.63
C GLY A 333 4.79 18.73 22.84
N PRO A 334 4.42 19.66 23.75
CA PRO A 334 3.01 20.02 24.01
C PRO A 334 2.24 20.52 22.78
N ALA A 335 2.94 21.09 21.77
CA ALA A 335 2.31 21.55 20.53
C ALA A 335 1.71 20.41 19.69
N SER A 336 2.15 19.16 19.91
CA SER A 336 1.60 17.98 19.27
C SER A 336 0.17 17.65 19.70
N LEU A 337 -0.28 18.18 20.85
CA LEU A 337 -1.63 17.97 21.37
C LEU A 337 -2.67 18.89 20.70
N ALA A 338 -2.24 19.94 20.00
CA ALA A 338 -3.11 20.77 19.20
C ALA A 338 -3.59 19.95 17.99
N SER A 339 -4.84 19.46 18.03
CA SER A 339 -5.42 18.70 16.92
C SER A 339 -5.67 19.59 15.69
N GLY A 340 -5.64 18.99 14.48
CA GLY A 340 -5.70 19.71 13.20
C GLY A 340 -6.93 20.56 12.91
N ALA A 341 -7.90 20.63 13.83
CA ALA A 341 -9.11 21.45 13.70
C ALA A 341 -8.85 22.95 13.87
N ASP A 342 -7.77 23.33 14.56
CA ASP A 342 -7.47 24.73 14.86
C ASP A 342 -6.58 25.35 13.78
N LYS A 343 -7.21 25.74 12.66
CA LYS A 343 -6.53 26.37 11.52
C LYS A 343 -5.94 27.76 11.85
N ASP A 344 -6.43 28.38 12.91
CA ASP A 344 -6.05 29.74 13.35
C ASP A 344 -4.93 29.74 14.41
N SER A 345 -4.35 28.58 14.71
CA SER A 345 -3.23 28.46 15.63
C SER A 345 -1.94 28.94 14.99
N ASP A 346 -1.18 29.77 15.71
CA ASP A 346 0.19 30.22 15.33
C ASP A 346 1.24 29.09 15.34
N LEU A 347 0.83 27.87 15.73
CA LEU A 347 1.72 26.71 15.77
C LEU A 347 2.10 26.22 14.36
N PRO A 348 3.36 25.84 14.15
CA PRO A 348 3.80 25.26 12.88
C PRO A 348 2.93 24.07 12.46
N GLY A 349 2.56 24.01 11.17
CA GLY A 349 1.64 22.98 10.67
C GLY A 349 2.11 21.53 10.89
N TRP A 350 3.42 21.29 11.01
CA TRP A 350 3.96 19.95 11.27
C TRP A 350 3.67 19.47 12.71
N THR A 351 3.63 20.38 13.70
CA THR A 351 3.36 20.01 15.10
C THR A 351 1.93 19.50 15.26
N ARG A 352 0.98 20.16 14.59
CA ARG A 352 -0.45 19.79 14.62
C ARG A 352 -0.72 18.43 13.95
N ARG A 353 0.13 18.01 13.00
CA ARG A 353 0.02 16.71 12.33
C ARG A 353 0.80 15.60 13.01
N ALA A 354 1.65 15.92 13.97
CA ALA A 354 2.52 14.94 14.62
C ALA A 354 1.71 13.82 15.29
N THR A 355 0.78 14.14 16.18
CA THR A 355 -0.03 13.15 16.90
C THR A 355 -0.97 12.37 16.00
N PRO A 356 -1.78 12.97 15.10
CA PRO A 356 -2.61 12.19 14.17
C PRO A 356 -1.80 11.18 13.35
N VAL A 357 -0.67 11.57 12.78
CA VAL A 357 0.18 10.66 12.00
C VAL A 357 0.78 9.56 12.87
N TYR A 358 1.22 9.89 14.09
CA TYR A 358 1.72 8.90 15.04
C TYR A 358 0.64 7.84 15.37
N LEU A 359 -0.58 8.28 15.68
CA LEU A 359 -1.70 7.39 15.99
C LEU A 359 -2.08 6.53 14.77
N ASN A 360 -2.18 7.13 13.58
CA ASN A 360 -2.49 6.41 12.34
C ASN A 360 -1.47 5.32 12.05
N LEU A 361 -0.17 5.58 12.22
CA LEU A 361 0.89 4.61 11.93
C LEU A 361 0.98 3.45 12.93
N ARG A 362 0.23 3.45 14.06
CA ARG A 362 0.19 2.27 14.98
C ARG A 362 -0.34 1.02 14.26
N LYS A 363 -1.20 1.17 13.27
CA LYS A 363 -1.71 0.06 12.45
C LYS A 363 -0.67 -0.54 11.49
N ALA A 364 0.46 0.16 11.22
CA ALA A 364 1.47 -0.31 10.25
C ALA A 364 2.07 -1.67 10.62
N SER A 365 2.21 -1.98 11.92
CA SER A 365 2.66 -3.29 12.40
C SER A 365 1.57 -4.38 12.35
N ILE A 366 0.33 -4.04 11.97
CA ILE A 366 -0.81 -4.96 11.97
C ILE A 366 -1.24 -5.32 10.55
N TYR A 367 -1.48 -4.34 9.68
CA TYR A 367 -1.93 -4.59 8.30
C TYR A 367 -0.83 -5.22 7.42
N GLY A 368 -1.21 -5.78 6.28
CA GLY A 368 -0.26 -6.43 5.35
C GLY A 368 0.45 -7.66 5.97
N GLY A 369 -0.22 -8.34 6.91
CA GLY A 369 0.33 -9.39 7.76
C GLY A 369 1.05 -8.82 8.98
N SER A 370 0.53 -9.12 10.18
CA SER A 370 1.05 -8.55 11.42
C SER A 370 2.54 -8.89 11.64
N ASN A 371 3.22 -8.10 12.46
CA ASN A 371 4.63 -8.34 12.78
C ASN A 371 4.85 -9.74 13.38
N GLU A 372 3.86 -10.31 14.08
CA GLU A 372 3.88 -11.69 14.58
C GLU A 372 3.88 -12.70 13.43
N ILE A 373 3.02 -12.49 12.43
CA ILE A 373 2.99 -13.33 11.21
C ILE A 373 4.32 -13.21 10.46
N GLN A 374 4.90 -12.01 10.36
CA GLN A 374 6.21 -11.84 9.70
C GLN A 374 7.31 -12.59 10.45
N ARG A 375 7.33 -12.53 11.80
CA ARG A 375 8.27 -13.32 12.62
C ARG A 375 8.08 -14.82 12.42
N GLN A 376 6.84 -15.30 12.34
CA GLN A 376 6.56 -16.71 12.05
C GLN A 376 7.06 -17.14 10.66
N ILE A 377 6.88 -16.30 9.63
CA ILE A 377 7.41 -16.57 8.30
C ILE A 377 8.94 -16.62 8.33
N ILE A 378 9.59 -15.66 8.99
CA ILE A 378 11.06 -15.65 9.16
C ILE A 378 11.54 -16.94 9.87
N ALA A 379 10.89 -17.32 10.97
CA ALA A 379 11.24 -18.54 11.71
C ALA A 379 11.18 -19.77 10.80
N LYS A 380 10.08 -19.95 10.06
CA LYS A 380 9.90 -21.11 9.17
C LYS A 380 10.79 -21.10 7.94
N THR A 381 10.94 -19.95 7.27
CA THR A 381 11.57 -19.92 5.94
C THR A 381 13.04 -19.57 5.95
N ILE A 382 13.53 -18.89 6.98
CA ILE A 382 14.93 -18.48 7.11
C ILE A 382 15.66 -19.32 8.17
N LEU A 383 15.02 -19.56 9.32
CA LEU A 383 15.65 -20.27 10.44
C LEU A 383 15.36 -21.77 10.44
N GLY A 384 14.35 -22.26 9.70
CA GLY A 384 13.98 -23.67 9.64
C GLY A 384 13.34 -24.20 10.93
N LEU A 385 12.68 -23.35 11.72
CA LEU A 385 12.00 -23.66 12.99
C LEU A 385 10.53 -24.00 12.80
#